data_37f8cf7cd5710ed41106277f428035d7
#
_entry.id   37f8cf7cd5710ed41106277f428035d7
#
_cell.length_a   1.000
_cell.length_b   1.000
_cell.length_c   1.000
_cell.angle_alpha   90.00
_cell.angle_beta   90.00
_cell.angle_gamma   90.00
#
_symmetry.space_group_name_H-M   'P 1'
#
loop_
_entity.id
_entity.type
_entity.pdbx_description
1 polymer ?
#
loop_
_entity_poly.entity_id
_entity_poly.type
_entity_poly.pdbx_seq_one_letter_code
_entity_poly.pdbx_strand_id
1 'polypeptide(L)'
;MIRCVMTCGLSWKGIQLLNPGWKSFFVIPGFMPYGLIASDIFFYRHEWFVLARLISHIARMLTGIEIHPGARIGKGLFIDHGMGIVIGETTVIGDNVTLYQGVTLGGTGKEKGKRHPTLKDYVVVACGAKVLGSFTVGEGAKIGAGSVVLKEVPPYATVVGIPGHVVAERGKRVHHHDESDVDLNHNKLPDPIEEQIGKLQHEVDALRKEILLLKTESKGTLGPI
;
A
#
# COMPACT_ATOMS: atom_id res chain seq x y z
N MET A 1 -24.47 -5.46 -17.17
CA MET A 1 -24.83 -4.04 -17.03
C MET A 1 -24.09 -3.50 -15.81
N ILE A 2 -22.89 -2.95 -16.00
CA ILE A 2 -22.04 -2.43 -14.91
C ILE A 2 -22.44 -0.98 -14.73
N ARG A 3 -23.25 -0.69 -13.72
CA ARG A 3 -23.41 0.68 -13.22
C ARG A 3 -22.15 1.02 -12.43
N CYS A 4 -21.18 1.62 -13.07
CA CYS A 4 -20.13 2.40 -12.39
C CYS A 4 -20.80 3.71 -11.93
N VAL A 5 -21.51 3.65 -10.81
CA VAL A 5 -22.00 4.88 -10.15
C VAL A 5 -20.87 5.33 -9.25
N MET A 6 -19.97 6.15 -9.79
CA MET A 6 -19.14 6.99 -8.99
C MET A 6 -19.98 8.17 -8.49
N THR A 7 -20.57 7.99 -7.33
CA THR A 7 -20.99 9.13 -6.52
C THR A 7 -19.72 9.67 -5.88
N CYS A 8 -19.13 10.68 -6.49
CA CYS A 8 -18.11 11.50 -5.89
C CYS A 8 -18.75 12.32 -4.77
N GLY A 9 -18.92 11.70 -3.61
CA GLY A 9 -19.29 12.33 -2.34
C GLY A 9 -18.04 12.82 -1.65
N LEU A 10 -17.28 13.70 -2.31
CA LEU A 10 -16.18 14.43 -1.67
C LEU A 10 -16.78 15.46 -0.74
N SER A 11 -16.66 15.24 0.56
CA SER A 11 -16.76 16.29 1.55
C SER A 11 -15.61 17.28 1.33
N TRP A 12 -15.93 18.35 0.68
CA TRP A 12 -15.04 19.42 0.18
C TRP A 12 -14.58 20.37 1.29
N LYS A 13 -14.09 19.91 2.43
CA LYS A 13 -13.51 20.81 3.46
C LYS A 13 -12.01 21.09 3.27
N GLY A 14 -11.34 20.52 2.27
CA GLY A 14 -9.90 20.69 2.08
C GLY A 14 -9.48 21.42 0.79
N ILE A 15 -10.40 21.72 -0.14
CA ILE A 15 -10.06 22.40 -1.40
C ILE A 15 -10.93 23.65 -1.58
N GLN A 16 -10.79 24.60 -0.69
CA GLN A 16 -11.33 25.96 -0.88
C GLN A 16 -10.23 26.87 -1.41
N LEU A 17 -9.84 26.78 -2.66
CA LEU A 17 -9.09 27.84 -3.35
C LEU A 17 -9.03 27.66 -4.88
N LEU A 18 -10.01 27.05 -5.53
CA LEU A 18 -10.05 27.05 -6.99
C LEU A 18 -11.40 27.58 -7.50
N ASN A 19 -11.31 28.74 -8.10
CA ASN A 19 -12.35 29.47 -8.82
C ASN A 19 -13.13 28.57 -9.81
N PRO A 20 -14.50 28.68 -9.92
CA PRO A 20 -15.30 27.86 -10.80
C PRO A 20 -15.16 28.28 -12.25
N GLY A 21 -14.25 27.71 -12.95
CA GLY A 21 -14.08 27.82 -14.38
C GLY A 21 -13.33 26.63 -14.90
N TRP A 22 -13.71 26.10 -16.04
CA TRP A 22 -13.20 24.88 -16.69
C TRP A 22 -11.68 24.63 -16.71
N LYS A 23 -10.89 25.45 -16.03
CA LYS A 23 -9.47 25.21 -15.74
C LYS A 23 -9.21 24.04 -14.77
N SER A 24 -10.22 23.61 -14.02
CA SER A 24 -10.14 22.45 -13.10
C SER A 24 -10.08 21.09 -13.81
N PHE A 25 -10.41 21.04 -15.08
CA PHE A 25 -10.47 19.80 -15.84
C PHE A 25 -9.08 19.26 -16.27
N PHE A 26 -8.06 20.13 -16.27
CA PHE A 26 -6.72 19.81 -16.79
C PHE A 26 -5.58 19.82 -15.78
N VAL A 27 -5.82 20.19 -14.51
CA VAL A 27 -4.74 20.49 -13.56
C VAL A 27 -4.80 19.66 -12.27
N ILE A 28 -5.74 18.73 -12.13
CA ILE A 28 -5.74 17.83 -10.96
C ILE A 28 -4.92 16.58 -11.33
N PRO A 29 -3.72 16.38 -10.73
CA PRO A 29 -2.89 15.19 -10.95
C PRO A 29 -3.54 13.85 -10.53
N GLY A 30 -4.78 13.84 -10.08
CA GLY A 30 -5.55 12.65 -9.75
C GLY A 30 -6.74 12.41 -10.68
N PHE A 31 -6.95 13.23 -11.71
CA PHE A 31 -8.01 12.99 -12.66
C PHE A 31 -7.58 11.93 -13.67
N MET A 32 -7.73 10.67 -13.26
CA MET A 32 -7.61 9.56 -14.18
C MET A 32 -8.61 9.73 -15.32
N PRO A 33 -8.21 9.54 -16.58
CA PRO A 33 -9.15 9.46 -17.68
C PRO A 33 -9.93 8.15 -17.58
N TYR A 34 -10.93 8.12 -16.71
CA TYR A 34 -11.79 6.94 -16.47
C TYR A 34 -12.36 6.37 -17.78
N GLY A 35 -12.55 7.22 -18.77
CA GLY A 35 -12.95 6.78 -20.12
C GLY A 35 -11.95 5.87 -20.79
N LEU A 36 -10.64 6.10 -20.63
CA LEU A 36 -9.62 5.22 -21.20
C LEU A 36 -9.56 3.88 -20.47
N ILE A 37 -9.64 3.89 -19.13
CA ILE A 37 -9.66 2.64 -18.33
C ILE A 37 -10.93 1.83 -18.58
N ALA A 38 -12.07 2.47 -18.71
CA ALA A 38 -13.31 1.75 -19.06
C ALA A 38 -13.24 1.16 -20.47
N SER A 39 -12.59 1.85 -21.39
CA SER A 39 -12.42 1.39 -22.78
C SER A 39 -11.46 0.21 -22.86
N ASP A 40 -10.31 0.26 -22.19
CA ASP A 40 -9.35 -0.85 -22.25
C ASP A 40 -9.88 -2.13 -21.60
N ILE A 41 -10.63 -2.01 -20.49
CA ILE A 41 -11.33 -3.13 -19.86
C ILE A 41 -12.41 -3.69 -20.80
N PHE A 42 -13.15 -2.82 -21.48
CA PHE A 42 -14.17 -3.25 -22.44
C PHE A 42 -13.55 -4.08 -23.57
N PHE A 43 -12.50 -3.58 -24.22
CA PHE A 43 -11.83 -4.30 -25.31
C PHE A 43 -11.15 -5.57 -24.82
N TYR A 44 -10.57 -5.58 -23.62
CA TYR A 44 -9.98 -6.78 -23.03
C TYR A 44 -11.02 -7.89 -22.82
N ARG A 45 -12.22 -7.53 -22.37
CA ARG A 45 -13.34 -8.49 -22.19
C ARG A 45 -13.88 -9.06 -23.50
N HIS A 46 -13.71 -8.33 -24.61
CA HIS A 46 -14.08 -8.79 -25.95
C HIS A 46 -12.91 -9.44 -26.69
N GLU A 47 -11.85 -9.84 -25.96
CA GLU A 47 -10.67 -10.52 -26.48
C GLU A 47 -9.83 -9.69 -27.47
N TRP A 48 -10.04 -8.38 -27.56
CA TRP A 48 -9.25 -7.47 -28.39
C TRP A 48 -8.01 -7.01 -27.61
N PHE A 49 -7.18 -7.97 -27.20
CA PHE A 49 -6.05 -7.77 -26.27
C PHE A 49 -5.04 -6.72 -26.74
N VAL A 50 -4.73 -6.70 -28.03
CA VAL A 50 -3.76 -5.73 -28.59
C VAL A 50 -4.27 -4.30 -28.46
N LEU A 51 -5.57 -4.07 -28.80
CA LEU A 51 -6.17 -2.75 -28.70
C LEU A 51 -6.31 -2.31 -27.23
N ALA A 52 -6.74 -3.20 -26.34
CA ALA A 52 -6.80 -2.95 -24.91
C ALA A 52 -5.44 -2.53 -24.36
N ARG A 53 -4.37 -3.24 -24.72
CA ARG A 53 -3.01 -2.92 -24.28
C ARG A 53 -2.52 -1.58 -24.85
N LEU A 54 -2.82 -1.28 -26.09
CA LEU A 54 -2.47 0.00 -26.71
C LEU A 54 -3.12 1.17 -25.95
N ILE A 55 -4.41 1.06 -25.64
CA ILE A 55 -5.15 2.09 -24.86
C ILE A 55 -4.54 2.23 -23.47
N SER A 56 -4.25 1.12 -22.78
CA SER A 56 -3.59 1.12 -21.47
C SER A 56 -2.22 1.81 -21.52
N HIS A 57 -1.43 1.59 -22.56
CA HIS A 57 -0.14 2.29 -22.75
C HIS A 57 -0.32 3.79 -22.97
N ILE A 58 -1.31 4.21 -23.77
CA ILE A 58 -1.63 5.63 -23.95
C ILE A 58 -2.05 6.25 -22.60
N ALA A 59 -2.92 5.57 -21.83
CA ALA A 59 -3.31 6.01 -20.50
C ALA A 59 -2.10 6.20 -19.58
N ARG A 60 -1.17 5.23 -19.57
CA ARG A 60 0.08 5.31 -18.83
C ARG A 60 0.95 6.50 -19.25
N MET A 61 1.10 6.76 -20.55
CA MET A 61 1.87 7.90 -21.04
C MET A 61 1.29 9.23 -20.58
N LEU A 62 -0.04 9.34 -20.52
CA LEU A 62 -0.73 10.57 -20.13
C LEU A 62 -0.77 10.79 -18.62
N THR A 63 -0.82 9.72 -17.82
CA THR A 63 -1.05 9.79 -16.38
C THR A 63 0.14 9.35 -15.53
N GLY A 64 1.08 8.60 -16.10
CA GLY A 64 2.14 7.93 -15.35
C GLY A 64 1.66 6.71 -14.54
N ILE A 65 0.40 6.29 -14.72
CA ILE A 65 -0.22 5.17 -13.99
C ILE A 65 -0.42 4.01 -14.95
N GLU A 66 0.11 2.85 -14.62
CA GLU A 66 -0.12 1.61 -15.37
C GLU A 66 -1.19 0.76 -14.70
N ILE A 67 -2.31 0.58 -15.38
CA ILE A 67 -3.35 -0.38 -14.98
C ILE A 67 -3.50 -1.40 -16.09
N HIS A 68 -3.28 -2.68 -15.75
CA HIS A 68 -3.52 -3.74 -16.71
C HIS A 68 -5.04 -3.92 -16.93
N PRO A 69 -5.53 -4.00 -18.17
CA PRO A 69 -6.97 -4.09 -18.45
C PRO A 69 -7.63 -5.36 -17.90
N GLY A 70 -6.87 -6.37 -17.51
CA GLY A 70 -7.37 -7.57 -16.81
C GLY A 70 -7.57 -7.38 -15.30
N ALA A 71 -7.12 -6.28 -14.70
CA ALA A 71 -7.32 -6.01 -13.28
C ALA A 71 -8.81 -5.82 -12.94
N ARG A 72 -9.19 -6.27 -11.75
CA ARG A 72 -10.55 -6.10 -11.22
C ARG A 72 -10.54 -5.05 -10.13
N ILE A 73 -11.27 -3.96 -10.36
CA ILE A 73 -11.26 -2.79 -9.47
C ILE A 73 -12.68 -2.56 -8.96
N GLY A 74 -12.83 -2.47 -7.64
CA GLY A 74 -14.05 -2.14 -6.93
C GLY A 74 -14.41 -0.66 -7.05
N LYS A 75 -15.36 -0.22 -6.24
CA LYS A 75 -15.83 1.17 -6.22
C LYS A 75 -14.93 2.02 -5.34
N GLY A 76 -14.85 3.33 -5.64
CA GLY A 76 -14.19 4.27 -4.75
C GLY A 76 -12.67 4.12 -4.67
N LEU A 77 -12.01 3.49 -5.66
CA LEU A 77 -10.54 3.51 -5.73
C LEU A 77 -10.06 4.95 -5.81
N PHE A 78 -9.28 5.37 -4.83
CA PHE A 78 -8.63 6.69 -4.80
C PHE A 78 -7.14 6.53 -5.06
N ILE A 79 -6.63 7.29 -6.02
CA ILE A 79 -5.20 7.35 -6.36
C ILE A 79 -4.73 8.77 -6.11
N ASP A 80 -3.79 8.92 -5.17
CA ASP A 80 -3.17 10.20 -4.86
C ASP A 80 -1.78 10.29 -5.49
N HIS A 81 -1.50 11.42 -6.16
CA HIS A 81 -0.29 11.70 -6.92
C HIS A 81 0.03 10.75 -8.09
N GLY A 82 -0.44 9.56 -8.13
CA GLY A 82 -0.52 8.55 -9.19
C GLY A 82 0.78 8.12 -9.89
N MET A 83 1.77 8.99 -10.03
CA MET A 83 2.96 8.73 -10.82
C MET A 83 3.69 7.44 -10.40
N GLY A 84 3.95 6.55 -11.36
CA GLY A 84 4.70 5.32 -11.13
C GLY A 84 3.90 4.20 -10.44
N ILE A 85 2.58 4.33 -10.33
CA ILE A 85 1.71 3.22 -9.90
C ILE A 85 1.68 2.15 -11.00
N VAL A 86 1.78 0.89 -10.57
CA VAL A 86 1.64 -0.29 -11.44
C VAL A 86 0.65 -1.28 -10.83
N ILE A 87 -0.45 -1.52 -11.53
CA ILE A 87 -1.48 -2.50 -11.16
C ILE A 87 -1.46 -3.64 -12.16
N GLY A 88 -1.02 -4.82 -11.72
CA GLY A 88 -0.83 -6.00 -12.58
C GLY A 88 -2.15 -6.69 -12.97
N GLU A 89 -2.06 -7.58 -13.96
CA GLU A 89 -3.16 -8.23 -14.68
C GLU A 89 -4.21 -8.91 -13.78
N THR A 90 -3.76 -9.73 -12.84
CA THR A 90 -4.67 -10.53 -12.00
C THR A 90 -4.92 -9.89 -10.63
N THR A 91 -4.59 -8.59 -10.49
CA THR A 91 -4.89 -7.84 -9.27
C THR A 91 -6.39 -7.74 -9.05
N VAL A 92 -6.80 -7.88 -7.80
CA VAL A 92 -8.18 -7.60 -7.36
C VAL A 92 -8.11 -6.51 -6.31
N ILE A 93 -8.85 -5.44 -6.52
CA ILE A 93 -8.95 -4.30 -5.60
C ILE A 93 -10.40 -4.20 -5.15
N GLY A 94 -10.62 -4.19 -3.84
CA GLY A 94 -11.91 -4.01 -3.20
C GLY A 94 -12.43 -2.57 -3.31
N ASP A 95 -13.41 -2.25 -2.48
CA ASP A 95 -14.04 -0.94 -2.46
C ASP A 95 -13.26 0.04 -1.53
N ASN A 96 -13.27 1.34 -1.86
CA ASN A 96 -12.68 2.43 -1.08
C ASN A 96 -11.19 2.23 -0.74
N VAL A 97 -10.43 1.68 -1.68
CA VAL A 97 -8.98 1.48 -1.53
C VAL A 97 -8.25 2.76 -1.92
N THR A 98 -7.19 3.10 -1.16
CA THR A 98 -6.33 4.25 -1.43
C THR A 98 -4.94 3.79 -1.82
N LEU A 99 -4.42 4.29 -2.95
CA LEU A 99 -3.06 4.02 -3.42
C LEU A 99 -2.31 5.34 -3.62
N TYR A 100 -1.07 5.38 -3.18
CA TYR A 100 -0.17 6.52 -3.40
C TYR A 100 0.83 6.26 -4.52
N GLN A 101 1.51 7.33 -4.96
CA GLN A 101 2.51 7.26 -6.01
C GLN A 101 3.56 6.16 -5.79
N GLY A 102 4.04 5.57 -6.89
CA GLY A 102 5.09 4.56 -6.88
C GLY A 102 4.68 3.20 -6.31
N VAL A 103 3.41 3.00 -5.95
CA VAL A 103 2.90 1.71 -5.51
C VAL A 103 2.95 0.69 -6.64
N THR A 104 3.38 -0.54 -6.32
CA THR A 104 3.35 -1.66 -7.26
C THR A 104 2.53 -2.82 -6.68
N LEU A 105 1.47 -3.19 -7.38
CA LEU A 105 0.71 -4.41 -7.12
C LEU A 105 1.17 -5.45 -8.15
N GLY A 106 2.29 -6.14 -7.82
CA GLY A 106 3.04 -6.98 -8.73
C GLY A 106 2.83 -8.47 -8.49
N GLY A 107 3.16 -9.27 -9.52
CA GLY A 107 3.13 -10.72 -9.46
C GLY A 107 4.52 -11.31 -9.27
N THR A 108 4.57 -12.56 -8.80
CA THR A 108 5.77 -13.39 -8.87
C THR A 108 5.83 -14.03 -10.27
N GLY A 109 6.90 -13.81 -11.02
CA GLY A 109 7.00 -14.14 -12.45
C GLY A 109 6.93 -15.62 -12.84
N LYS A 110 6.77 -16.55 -11.89
CA LYS A 110 6.79 -18.00 -12.11
C LYS A 110 5.39 -18.65 -12.12
N GLU A 111 4.38 -17.97 -11.61
CA GLU A 111 3.04 -18.54 -11.46
C GLU A 111 2.17 -18.25 -12.69
N LYS A 112 1.49 -19.28 -13.19
CA LYS A 112 0.41 -19.14 -14.18
C LYS A 112 -0.92 -18.86 -13.46
N GLY A 113 -1.74 -17.96 -14.02
CA GLY A 113 -3.03 -17.60 -13.42
C GLY A 113 -2.94 -16.47 -12.43
N LYS A 114 -3.53 -16.61 -11.22
CA LYS A 114 -3.55 -15.59 -10.17
C LYS A 114 -2.13 -15.45 -9.58
N ARG A 115 -1.45 -14.34 -9.89
CA ARG A 115 -0.08 -14.03 -9.47
C ARG A 115 0.09 -12.65 -8.82
N HIS A 116 -0.95 -11.81 -8.88
CA HIS A 116 -0.96 -10.48 -8.30
C HIS A 116 -1.85 -10.44 -7.04
N PRO A 117 -1.64 -9.48 -6.14
CA PRO A 117 -2.34 -9.44 -4.87
C PRO A 117 -3.85 -9.17 -4.99
N THR A 118 -4.54 -9.51 -3.92
CA THR A 118 -5.93 -9.11 -3.68
C THR A 118 -5.95 -8.14 -2.52
N LEU A 119 -6.36 -6.90 -2.75
CA LEU A 119 -6.64 -5.92 -1.71
C LEU A 119 -8.11 -5.98 -1.36
N LYS A 120 -8.43 -6.11 -0.07
CA LYS A 120 -9.80 -6.01 0.43
C LYS A 120 -10.21 -4.54 0.57
N ASP A 121 -11.42 -4.31 1.05
CA ASP A 121 -11.99 -2.98 1.17
C ASP A 121 -11.21 -2.11 2.17
N TYR A 122 -11.21 -0.80 1.96
CA TYR A 122 -10.58 0.21 2.83
C TYR A 122 -9.07 0.04 3.05
N VAL A 123 -8.39 -0.72 2.21
CA VAL A 123 -6.92 -0.86 2.27
C VAL A 123 -6.26 0.45 1.84
N VAL A 124 -5.22 0.85 2.59
CA VAL A 124 -4.36 1.99 2.26
C VAL A 124 -2.96 1.50 1.96
N VAL A 125 -2.44 1.83 0.77
CA VAL A 125 -1.08 1.50 0.35
C VAL A 125 -0.30 2.79 0.15
N ALA A 126 0.62 3.08 1.08
CA ALA A 126 1.39 4.32 1.10
C ALA A 126 2.47 4.37 -0.01
N CYS A 127 3.06 5.55 -0.18
CA CYS A 127 3.95 5.87 -1.28
C CYS A 127 5.12 4.88 -1.43
N GLY A 128 5.39 4.48 -2.67
CA GLY A 128 6.51 3.61 -3.00
C GLY A 128 6.41 2.17 -2.53
N ALA A 129 5.36 1.77 -1.80
CA ALA A 129 5.21 0.40 -1.32
C ALA A 129 5.03 -0.61 -2.46
N LYS A 130 5.55 -1.82 -2.26
CA LYS A 130 5.49 -2.94 -3.20
C LYS A 130 4.75 -4.10 -2.56
N VAL A 131 3.67 -4.55 -3.17
CA VAL A 131 2.90 -5.73 -2.75
C VAL A 131 3.05 -6.77 -3.84
N LEU A 132 3.82 -7.83 -3.57
CA LEU A 132 4.32 -8.75 -4.59
C LEU A 132 3.91 -10.19 -4.26
N GLY A 133 2.98 -10.74 -5.04
CA GLY A 133 2.49 -12.12 -4.89
C GLY A 133 0.98 -12.24 -4.96
N SER A 134 0.48 -13.49 -4.93
CA SER A 134 -0.95 -13.81 -5.11
C SER A 134 -1.77 -13.83 -3.81
N PHE A 135 -1.20 -13.33 -2.70
CA PHE A 135 -1.83 -13.32 -1.38
C PHE A 135 -2.86 -12.18 -1.22
N THR A 136 -3.54 -12.22 -0.07
CA THR A 136 -4.57 -11.22 0.28
C THR A 136 -4.03 -10.22 1.30
N VAL A 137 -4.32 -8.95 1.06
CA VAL A 137 -4.23 -7.86 2.04
C VAL A 137 -5.62 -7.65 2.63
N GLY A 138 -5.75 -7.87 3.93
CA GLY A 138 -7.01 -7.85 4.66
C GLY A 138 -7.67 -6.47 4.68
N GLU A 139 -8.97 -6.46 4.97
CA GLU A 139 -9.78 -5.24 5.04
C GLU A 139 -9.19 -4.21 6.02
N GLY A 140 -9.21 -2.94 5.62
CA GLY A 140 -8.72 -1.84 6.43
C GLY A 140 -7.23 -1.90 6.79
N ALA A 141 -6.45 -2.79 6.16
CA ALA A 141 -5.01 -2.88 6.40
C ALA A 141 -4.28 -1.67 5.81
N LYS A 142 -3.18 -1.30 6.46
CA LYS A 142 -2.33 -0.18 6.07
C LYS A 142 -0.92 -0.68 5.74
N ILE A 143 -0.45 -0.36 4.54
CA ILE A 143 0.92 -0.66 4.12
C ILE A 143 1.73 0.63 4.17
N GLY A 144 2.76 0.65 5.01
CA GLY A 144 3.62 1.82 5.21
C GLY A 144 4.43 2.16 3.97
N ALA A 145 4.88 3.43 3.90
CA ALA A 145 5.66 3.93 2.79
C ALA A 145 6.95 3.12 2.57
N GLY A 146 7.29 2.85 1.31
CA GLY A 146 8.50 2.10 0.93
C GLY A 146 8.51 0.62 1.33
N SER A 147 7.48 0.10 1.97
CA SER A 147 7.44 -1.29 2.43
C SER A 147 7.37 -2.30 1.28
N VAL A 148 7.97 -3.47 1.47
CA VAL A 148 7.92 -4.59 0.51
C VAL A 148 7.18 -5.77 1.15
N VAL A 149 5.91 -5.94 0.79
CA VAL A 149 5.02 -6.97 1.32
C VAL A 149 5.09 -8.20 0.42
N LEU A 150 5.43 -9.34 1.03
CA LEU A 150 5.64 -10.62 0.35
C LEU A 150 4.75 -11.74 0.91
N LYS A 151 3.93 -11.43 1.92
CA LYS A 151 3.07 -12.39 2.62
C LYS A 151 1.71 -11.79 2.88
N GLU A 152 0.75 -12.64 3.23
CA GLU A 152 -0.60 -12.25 3.61
C GLU A 152 -0.59 -11.24 4.77
N VAL A 153 -1.51 -10.28 4.69
CA VAL A 153 -1.67 -9.22 5.70
C VAL A 153 -3.02 -9.39 6.38
N PRO A 154 -3.07 -9.52 7.72
CA PRO A 154 -4.33 -9.60 8.45
C PRO A 154 -5.20 -8.33 8.27
N PRO A 155 -6.53 -8.45 8.46
CA PRO A 155 -7.41 -7.28 8.48
C PRO A 155 -6.99 -6.27 9.57
N TYR A 156 -7.11 -4.98 9.25
CA TYR A 156 -6.81 -3.85 10.16
C TYR A 156 -5.37 -3.84 10.70
N ALA A 157 -4.47 -4.60 10.07
CA ALA A 157 -3.06 -4.61 10.42
C ALA A 157 -2.29 -3.47 9.74
N THR A 158 -1.21 -3.02 10.38
CA THR A 158 -0.25 -2.11 9.79
C THR A 158 1.04 -2.87 9.50
N VAL A 159 1.52 -2.78 8.26
CA VAL A 159 2.76 -3.44 7.80
C VAL A 159 3.78 -2.39 7.39
N VAL A 160 5.01 -2.52 7.88
CA VAL A 160 6.14 -1.66 7.50
C VAL A 160 7.42 -2.45 7.29
N GLY A 161 8.38 -1.88 6.57
CA GLY A 161 9.74 -2.41 6.41
C GLY A 161 9.99 -3.22 5.14
N ILE A 162 11.24 -3.67 4.97
CA ILE A 162 11.76 -4.48 3.85
C ILE A 162 12.60 -5.62 4.44
N PRO A 163 12.05 -6.86 4.48
CA PRO A 163 10.67 -7.27 4.14
C PRO A 163 9.64 -6.70 5.11
N GLY A 164 8.38 -6.56 4.64
CA GLY A 164 7.29 -6.02 5.43
C GLY A 164 6.90 -6.92 6.61
N HIS A 165 6.81 -6.33 7.80
CA HIS A 165 6.38 -6.98 9.04
C HIS A 165 5.13 -6.29 9.59
N VAL A 166 4.23 -7.08 10.18
CA VAL A 166 3.08 -6.54 10.90
C VAL A 166 3.57 -5.91 12.20
N VAL A 167 3.35 -4.61 12.38
CA VAL A 167 3.78 -3.83 13.55
C VAL A 167 2.62 -3.43 14.46
N ALA A 168 1.38 -3.44 13.95
CA ALA A 168 0.19 -3.18 14.71
C ALA A 168 -0.99 -3.99 14.16
N GLU A 169 -1.79 -4.56 15.05
CA GLU A 169 -3.10 -5.12 14.75
C GLU A 169 -4.11 -4.34 15.60
N ARG A 170 -5.08 -3.71 14.98
CA ARG A 170 -6.19 -3.13 15.72
C ARG A 170 -7.09 -4.25 16.20
N GLY A 171 -6.92 -4.63 17.47
CA GLY A 171 -7.84 -5.52 18.16
C GLY A 171 -9.27 -5.01 18.09
N LYS A 172 -10.19 -5.86 17.74
CA LYS A 172 -11.65 -5.80 17.81
C LYS A 172 -12.24 -4.43 18.18
N ARG A 173 -12.42 -3.56 17.23
CA ARG A 173 -13.51 -2.58 17.17
C ARG A 173 -13.92 -2.46 15.72
N VAL A 174 -15.07 -3.03 15.41
CA VAL A 174 -15.83 -2.70 14.23
C VAL A 174 -16.31 -1.27 14.44
N HIS A 175 -15.54 -0.28 14.02
CA HIS A 175 -16.08 1.02 13.73
C HIS A 175 -16.58 0.96 12.29
N HIS A 176 -17.86 1.14 12.13
CA HIS A 176 -18.39 1.64 10.88
C HIS A 176 -17.65 2.94 10.61
N HIS A 177 -16.69 2.92 9.67
CA HIS A 177 -16.08 4.14 9.18
C HIS A 177 -17.18 4.88 8.44
N ASP A 178 -17.55 6.05 8.93
CA ASP A 178 -18.17 7.08 8.10
C ASP A 178 -17.29 7.25 6.87
N GLU A 179 -17.88 7.29 5.68
CA GLU A 179 -17.20 7.32 4.38
C GLU A 179 -16.19 8.49 4.21
N SER A 180 -16.02 9.32 5.23
CA SER A 180 -15.20 10.53 5.23
C SER A 180 -13.85 10.39 5.96
N ASP A 181 -13.56 9.27 6.64
CA ASP A 181 -12.40 9.22 7.56
C ASP A 181 -11.31 8.26 7.10
N VAL A 182 -10.67 8.60 5.98
CA VAL A 182 -9.42 7.96 5.57
C VAL A 182 -8.30 8.52 6.45
N ASP A 183 -7.75 7.68 7.35
CA ASP A 183 -6.60 8.05 8.17
C ASP A 183 -5.32 8.13 7.31
N LEU A 184 -4.94 9.34 6.95
CA LEU A 184 -3.78 9.68 6.11
C LEU A 184 -2.48 9.89 6.91
N ASN A 185 -2.44 9.52 8.19
CA ASN A 185 -1.25 9.69 9.04
C ASN A 185 -0.14 8.69 8.68
N HIS A 186 0.66 9.00 7.68
CA HIS A 186 1.80 8.18 7.23
C HIS A 186 3.07 8.38 8.05
N ASN A 187 3.13 9.45 8.86
CA ASN A 187 4.33 9.90 9.56
C ASN A 187 4.47 9.35 10.99
N LYS A 188 3.53 8.54 11.45
CA LYS A 188 3.52 7.91 12.79
C LYS A 188 3.48 6.38 12.70
N LEU A 189 4.22 5.81 11.75
CA LEU A 189 4.35 4.35 11.67
C LEU A 189 5.47 3.90 12.62
N PRO A 190 5.24 2.85 13.45
CA PRO A 190 6.30 2.28 14.27
C PRO A 190 7.40 1.69 13.37
N ASP A 191 8.66 1.95 13.71
CA ASP A 191 9.80 1.38 13.01
C ASP A 191 10.21 0.07 13.70
N PRO A 192 9.99 -1.10 13.06
CA PRO A 192 10.35 -2.39 13.64
C PRO A 192 11.86 -2.60 13.76
N ILE A 193 12.66 -1.88 12.98
CA ILE A 193 14.12 -1.96 13.05
C ILE A 193 14.61 -1.20 14.29
N GLU A 194 14.07 -0.03 14.58
CA GLU A 194 14.41 0.76 15.78
C GLU A 194 14.06 -0.02 17.06
N GLU A 195 12.92 -0.71 17.09
CA GLU A 195 12.54 -1.55 18.23
C GLU A 195 13.46 -2.76 18.41
N GLN A 196 13.89 -3.42 17.32
CA GLN A 196 14.84 -4.53 17.36
C GLN A 196 16.25 -4.06 17.79
N ILE A 197 16.70 -2.91 17.29
CA ILE A 197 17.98 -2.31 17.69
C ILE A 197 17.93 -1.97 19.19
N GLY A 198 16.84 -1.41 19.70
CA GLY A 198 16.67 -1.13 21.12
C GLY A 198 16.76 -2.37 21.99
N LYS A 199 16.13 -3.49 21.59
CA LYS A 199 16.24 -4.78 22.29
C LYS A 199 17.66 -5.32 22.30
N LEU A 200 18.35 -5.29 21.14
CA LEU A 200 19.75 -5.72 21.04
C LEU A 200 20.69 -4.86 21.87
N GLN A 201 20.49 -3.55 21.92
CA GLN A 201 21.27 -2.64 22.76
C GLN A 201 21.10 -2.98 24.24
N HIS A 202 19.88 -3.24 24.70
CA HIS A 202 19.61 -3.66 26.07
C HIS A 202 20.32 -4.98 26.41
N GLU A 203 20.32 -5.94 25.50
CA GLU A 203 20.96 -7.24 25.68
C GLU A 203 22.50 -7.09 25.73
N VAL A 204 23.08 -6.28 24.86
CA VAL A 204 24.50 -5.97 24.86
C VAL A 204 24.93 -5.27 26.18
N ASP A 205 24.13 -4.34 26.68
CA ASP A 205 24.43 -3.65 27.95
C ASP A 205 24.31 -4.59 29.16
N ALA A 206 23.35 -5.53 29.15
CA ALA A 206 23.24 -6.57 30.17
C ALA A 206 24.48 -7.49 30.18
N LEU A 207 24.88 -7.98 29.01
CA LEU A 207 26.08 -8.82 28.87
C LEU A 207 27.35 -8.09 29.27
N ARG A 208 27.49 -6.79 28.95
CA ARG A 208 28.63 -5.97 29.40
C ARG A 208 28.71 -5.85 30.92
N LYS A 209 27.58 -5.69 31.60
CA LYS A 209 27.52 -5.66 33.07
C LYS A 209 27.96 -6.99 33.68
N GLU A 210 27.50 -8.11 33.12
CA GLU A 210 27.83 -9.44 33.57
C GLU A 210 29.32 -9.74 33.40
N ILE A 211 29.90 -9.40 32.24
CA ILE A 211 31.35 -9.51 32.00
C ILE A 211 32.16 -8.67 33.01
N LEU A 212 31.67 -7.48 33.36
CA LEU A 212 32.35 -6.60 34.32
C LEU A 212 32.37 -7.22 35.73
N LEU A 213 31.24 -7.82 36.14
CA LEU A 213 31.12 -8.53 37.43
C LEU A 213 32.04 -9.75 37.47
N LEU A 214 32.06 -10.58 36.44
CA LEU A 214 32.98 -11.73 36.36
C LEU A 214 34.45 -11.34 36.38
N LYS A 215 34.81 -10.22 35.74
CA LYS A 215 36.20 -9.68 35.79
C LYS A 215 36.57 -9.14 37.17
N THR A 216 35.64 -8.62 37.95
CA THR A 216 35.89 -8.18 39.32
C THR A 216 36.06 -9.35 40.28
N GLU A 217 35.21 -10.38 40.12
CA GLU A 217 35.32 -11.63 40.90
C GLU A 217 36.63 -12.39 40.63
N SER A 218 37.06 -12.47 39.35
CA SER A 218 38.32 -13.12 38.99
C SER A 218 39.58 -12.40 39.53
N LYS A 219 39.49 -11.08 39.73
CA LYS A 219 40.58 -10.30 40.34
C LYS A 219 40.62 -10.41 41.87
N GLY A 220 39.50 -10.72 42.52
CA GLY A 220 39.41 -10.91 43.97
C GLY A 220 39.94 -12.28 44.46
N THR A 221 40.10 -13.26 43.57
CA THR A 221 40.53 -14.63 43.88
C THR A 221 42.07 -14.81 43.77
N LEU A 222 42.80 -13.85 43.25
CA LEU A 222 44.26 -13.82 43.26
C LEU A 222 44.72 -12.95 44.44
N GLY A 223 44.65 -13.49 45.68
CA GLY A 223 45.27 -12.91 46.85
C GLY A 223 46.80 -12.90 46.70
N PRO A 224 47.52 -11.98 47.38
CA PRO A 224 48.99 -11.88 47.28
C PRO A 224 49.64 -13.16 47.82
N ILE A 225 50.54 -13.72 47.03
CA ILE A 225 51.52 -14.72 47.41
C ILE A 225 52.59 -14.09 48.28
#